data_a3461c40da456e361fe8fe5d76460028
#
_entry.id   a3461c40da456e361fe8fe5d76460028
#
_cell.length_a   1.000
_cell.length_b   1.000
_cell.length_c   1.000
_cell.angle_alpha   90.00
_cell.angle_beta   90.00
_cell.angle_gamma   90.00
#
_symmetry.space_group_name_H-M   'P 1'
#
loop_
_entity.id
_entity.type
_entity.pdbx_description
1 polymer ?
#
loop_
_entity_poly.entity_id
_entity_poly.type
_entity_poly.pdbx_seq_one_letter_code
_entity_poly.pdbx_strand_id
1 'polypeptide(L)'
;MNGSTHPEGSRAFDREYEGTLESLRSTRNDVSAWLRTNECDHEMVERAVLVTSELASNAVQAAPGCPYGVKIRAAGESLVELAVSNQFVSTSPPDRDRWFPTTPTAPRGRGLSIVEALSRDVRVDVDDSVVCVTALLQTAPDQ
;
A
#
# COMPACT_ATOMS: atom_id res chain seq x y z
N MET A 1 -22.50 20.70 1.96
CA MET A 1 -21.96 20.47 1.93
C MET A 1 -21.50 19.83 1.65
N ASN A 2 -21.37 19.74 1.55
CA ASN A 2 -20.83 19.14 1.43
C ASN A 2 -20.13 18.81 1.81
N GLY A 3 -20.00 18.89 1.89
CA GLY A 3 -19.29 18.68 2.25
C GLY A 3 -18.91 18.33 2.85
N SER A 4 -18.85 18.70 2.83
CA SER A 4 -18.49 18.36 3.36
C SER A 4 -18.37 17.67 3.92
N THR A 5 -18.57 17.99 3.76
CA THR A 5 -18.47 17.28 4.47
C THR A 5 -17.81 16.32 4.71
N HIS A 6 -16.95 16.77 4.71
CA HIS A 6 -16.27 15.71 5.09
C HIS A 6 -16.04 15.72 6.49
N PRO A 7 -16.68 14.92 7.21
CA PRO A 7 -16.39 14.75 8.60
C PRO A 7 -15.01 14.29 8.78
N GLU A 8 -14.50 14.51 9.92
CA GLU A 8 -13.18 14.12 10.26
C GLU A 8 -12.96 12.67 10.09
N GLY A 9 -13.99 11.89 10.21
CA GLY A 9 -13.85 10.46 10.07
C GLY A 9 -13.53 10.02 8.67
N SER A 10 -13.56 10.92 7.70
CA SER A 10 -13.35 10.48 6.34
C SER A 10 -11.95 10.73 5.86
N ARG A 11 -10.98 10.60 6.71
CA ARG A 11 -9.59 10.71 6.29
C ARG A 11 -9.19 9.42 5.60
N ALA A 12 -9.60 9.29 4.35
CA ALA A 12 -9.37 8.09 3.57
C ALA A 12 -8.99 8.47 2.15
N PHE A 13 -8.08 7.68 1.61
CA PHE A 13 -7.63 7.80 0.24
C PHE A 13 -8.00 6.52 -0.46
N ASP A 14 -8.53 6.61 -1.68
CA ASP A 14 -8.94 5.44 -2.42
C ASP A 14 -8.83 5.76 -3.90
N ARG A 15 -7.85 5.17 -4.56
CA ARG A 15 -7.63 5.41 -5.98
C ARG A 15 -7.17 4.16 -6.68
N GLU A 16 -7.48 4.09 -7.98
CA GLU A 16 -7.05 3.00 -8.82
C GLU A 16 -6.07 3.52 -9.84
N TYR A 17 -5.08 2.71 -10.18
CA TYR A 17 -4.02 3.08 -11.12
C TYR A 17 -3.84 2.00 -12.15
N GLU A 18 -3.32 2.37 -13.31
CA GLU A 18 -3.00 1.41 -14.33
C GLU A 18 -1.85 0.52 -13.89
N GLY A 19 -1.87 -0.71 -14.36
CA GLY A 19 -0.85 -1.68 -13.99
C GLY A 19 0.43 -1.53 -14.79
N THR A 20 1.02 -0.35 -14.74
CA THR A 20 2.25 -0.06 -15.48
C THR A 20 3.27 0.53 -14.52
N LEU A 21 4.54 0.40 -14.89
CA LEU A 21 5.59 1.00 -14.08
C LEU A 21 5.52 2.51 -14.08
N GLU A 22 4.98 3.08 -15.16
CA GLU A 22 4.87 4.54 -15.22
C GLU A 22 3.92 5.08 -14.18
N SER A 23 2.88 4.31 -13.85
CA SER A 23 1.91 4.78 -12.88
C SER A 23 2.48 4.85 -11.47
N LEU A 24 3.62 4.21 -11.23
CA LEU A 24 4.18 4.20 -9.88
C LEU A 24 4.58 5.58 -9.42
N ARG A 25 5.06 6.40 -10.34
CA ARG A 25 5.41 7.78 -9.99
C ARG A 25 4.18 8.56 -9.55
N SER A 26 3.09 8.45 -10.31
CA SER A 26 1.85 9.12 -9.94
C SER A 26 1.34 8.64 -8.61
N THR A 27 1.43 7.33 -8.39
CA THR A 27 0.99 6.76 -7.13
C THR A 27 1.77 7.34 -5.96
N ARG A 28 3.09 7.38 -6.07
CA ARG A 28 3.91 7.93 -4.99
C ARG A 28 3.58 9.40 -4.73
N ASN A 29 3.43 10.17 -5.80
CA ASN A 29 3.14 11.59 -5.65
C ASN A 29 1.78 11.82 -5.00
N ASP A 30 0.78 11.06 -5.43
CA ASP A 30 -0.56 11.22 -4.88
C ASP A 30 -0.61 10.83 -3.40
N VAL A 31 0.06 9.73 -3.05
CA VAL A 31 0.07 9.27 -1.66
C VAL A 31 0.80 10.28 -0.79
N SER A 32 1.95 10.77 -1.26
CA SER A 32 2.71 11.76 -0.52
C SER A 32 1.88 13.02 -0.27
N ALA A 33 1.22 13.50 -1.32
CA ALA A 33 0.43 14.73 -1.20
C ALA A 33 -0.75 14.54 -0.24
N TRP A 34 -1.41 13.39 -0.33
CA TRP A 34 -2.56 13.15 0.53
C TRP A 34 -2.15 13.07 1.99
N LEU A 35 -1.05 12.37 2.26
CA LEU A 35 -0.60 12.23 3.64
C LEU A 35 -0.17 13.56 4.23
N ARG A 36 0.48 14.41 3.44
CA ARG A 36 0.87 15.72 3.92
C ARG A 36 -0.34 16.61 4.17
N THR A 37 -1.32 16.53 3.28
CA THR A 37 -2.55 17.30 3.47
C THR A 37 -3.26 16.86 4.73
N ASN A 38 -3.15 15.60 5.11
CA ASN A 38 -3.79 15.09 6.31
C ASN A 38 -2.88 15.13 7.52
N GLU A 39 -1.79 15.88 7.41
CA GLU A 39 -0.93 16.23 8.55
C GLU A 39 -0.25 15.03 9.18
N CYS A 40 0.05 14.01 8.38
CA CYS A 40 0.87 12.93 8.84
C CYS A 40 2.30 13.43 9.02
N ASP A 41 3.02 12.91 10.00
CA ASP A 41 4.37 13.41 10.22
C ASP A 41 5.28 12.99 9.09
N HIS A 42 6.42 13.66 9.00
CA HIS A 42 7.33 13.48 7.88
C HIS A 42 7.82 12.04 7.79
N GLU A 43 8.12 11.45 8.92
CA GLU A 43 8.57 10.06 8.93
C GLU A 43 7.49 9.13 8.39
N MET A 44 6.23 9.38 8.75
CA MET A 44 5.14 8.56 8.23
C MET A 44 5.00 8.73 6.73
N VAL A 45 5.12 9.96 6.22
CA VAL A 45 5.01 10.18 4.79
C VAL A 45 6.08 9.37 4.05
N GLU A 46 7.31 9.45 4.51
CA GLU A 46 8.39 8.72 3.85
C GLU A 46 8.18 7.22 3.91
N ARG A 47 7.78 6.73 5.07
CA ARG A 47 7.56 5.31 5.26
C ARG A 47 6.41 4.80 4.40
N ALA A 48 5.31 5.54 4.37
CA ALA A 48 4.15 5.13 3.60
C ALA A 48 4.41 5.17 2.10
N VAL A 49 5.16 6.17 1.64
CA VAL A 49 5.49 6.24 0.22
C VAL A 49 6.34 5.05 -0.18
N LEU A 50 7.31 4.68 0.65
CA LEU A 50 8.16 3.55 0.35
C LEU A 50 7.36 2.24 0.34
N VAL A 51 6.52 2.04 1.34
CA VAL A 51 5.70 0.83 1.40
C VAL A 51 4.74 0.77 0.20
N THR A 52 4.12 1.88 -0.13
CA THR A 52 3.22 1.92 -1.28
C THR A 52 3.98 1.57 -2.55
N SER A 53 5.16 2.12 -2.71
CA SER A 53 5.95 1.88 -3.91
C SER A 53 6.28 0.39 -4.05
N GLU A 54 6.66 -0.25 -2.95
CA GLU A 54 6.99 -1.66 -3.00
C GLU A 54 5.76 -2.52 -3.30
N LEU A 55 4.65 -2.22 -2.65
CA LEU A 55 3.45 -3.00 -2.85
C LEU A 55 2.87 -2.77 -4.25
N ALA A 56 2.89 -1.54 -4.73
CA ALA A 56 2.40 -1.26 -6.08
C ALA A 56 3.29 -1.90 -7.14
N SER A 57 4.59 -1.87 -6.93
CA SER A 57 5.52 -2.51 -7.85
C SER A 57 5.25 -4.01 -7.90
N ASN A 58 5.01 -4.64 -6.75
CA ASN A 58 4.67 -6.06 -6.72
C ASN A 58 3.36 -6.33 -7.44
N ALA A 59 2.39 -5.45 -7.29
CA ALA A 59 1.11 -5.62 -7.96
C ALA A 59 1.27 -5.57 -9.49
N VAL A 60 2.07 -4.61 -9.96
CA VAL A 60 2.32 -4.51 -11.40
C VAL A 60 3.04 -5.76 -11.92
N GLN A 61 4.00 -6.25 -11.15
CA GLN A 61 4.74 -7.44 -11.57
C GLN A 61 3.87 -8.68 -11.56
N ALA A 62 2.97 -8.78 -10.61
CA ALA A 62 2.10 -9.94 -10.51
C ALA A 62 1.04 -9.97 -11.60
N ALA A 63 0.55 -8.81 -12.00
CA ALA A 63 -0.51 -8.73 -13.01
C ALA A 63 -0.27 -7.53 -13.91
N PRO A 64 0.71 -7.62 -14.82
CA PRO A 64 1.02 -6.48 -15.69
C PRO A 64 -0.19 -6.08 -16.52
N GLY A 65 -0.44 -4.81 -16.60
CA GLY A 65 -1.57 -4.29 -17.36
C GLY A 65 -2.88 -4.30 -16.62
N CYS A 66 -2.98 -4.98 -15.49
CA CYS A 66 -4.21 -4.99 -14.71
C CYS A 66 -4.14 -3.85 -13.69
N PRO A 67 -5.25 -3.15 -13.47
CA PRO A 67 -5.23 -2.06 -12.51
C PRO A 67 -4.95 -2.53 -11.11
N TYR A 68 -4.38 -1.66 -10.31
CA TYR A 68 -4.25 -1.91 -8.88
C TYR A 68 -4.84 -0.74 -8.11
N GLY A 69 -5.31 -1.01 -6.92
CA GLY A 69 -5.93 0.00 -6.09
C GLY A 69 -5.09 0.30 -4.87
N VAL A 70 -5.15 1.54 -4.42
CA VAL A 70 -4.46 1.96 -3.21
C VAL A 70 -5.48 2.61 -2.29
N LYS A 71 -5.55 2.12 -1.06
CA LYS A 71 -6.42 2.68 -0.04
C LYS A 71 -5.61 3.01 1.19
N ILE A 72 -5.86 4.17 1.75
CA ILE A 72 -5.16 4.59 2.96
C ILE A 72 -6.15 5.17 3.93
N ARG A 73 -6.02 4.80 5.19
CA ARG A 73 -6.79 5.40 6.27
C ARG A 73 -5.81 5.89 7.31
N ALA A 74 -5.93 7.15 7.66
CA ALA A 74 -5.06 7.74 8.66
C ALA A 74 -5.80 7.83 9.97
N ALA A 75 -5.22 7.24 11.01
CA ALA A 75 -5.79 7.26 12.34
C ALA A 75 -4.93 8.13 13.24
N GLY A 76 -4.60 9.32 12.75
CA GLY A 76 -3.71 10.22 13.46
C GLY A 76 -2.48 10.47 12.62
N GLU A 77 -1.55 11.24 13.17
CA GLU A 77 -0.38 11.62 12.39
C GLU A 77 0.68 10.53 12.34
N SER A 78 0.61 9.55 13.22
CA SER A 78 1.63 8.52 13.30
C SER A 78 1.09 7.10 13.16
N LEU A 79 -0.15 6.94 12.74
CA LEU A 79 -0.73 5.61 12.55
C LEU A 79 -1.55 5.61 11.27
N VAL A 80 -1.17 4.76 10.33
CA VAL A 80 -1.78 4.72 9.01
C VAL A 80 -1.96 3.27 8.58
N GLU A 81 -3.12 2.96 8.06
CA GLU A 81 -3.38 1.66 7.45
C GLU A 81 -3.39 1.85 5.95
N LEU A 82 -2.58 1.06 5.26
CA LEU A 82 -2.38 1.20 3.83
C LEU A 82 -2.59 -0.13 3.16
N ALA A 83 -3.41 -0.18 2.12
CA ALA A 83 -3.71 -1.42 1.42
C ALA A 83 -3.52 -1.23 -0.07
N VAL A 84 -2.88 -2.20 -0.71
CA VAL A 84 -2.77 -2.24 -2.16
C VAL A 84 -3.39 -3.54 -2.63
N SER A 85 -4.32 -3.42 -3.56
CA SER A 85 -5.02 -4.58 -4.10
C SER A 85 -4.84 -4.65 -5.59
N ASN A 86 -4.79 -5.87 -6.12
CA ASN A 86 -4.75 -6.04 -7.56
C ASN A 86 -5.48 -7.31 -7.95
N GLN A 87 -6.03 -7.28 -9.13
CA GLN A 87 -6.65 -8.45 -9.71
C GLN A 87 -5.59 -9.25 -10.44
N PHE A 88 -5.76 -10.55 -10.47
CA PHE A 88 -4.90 -11.38 -11.29
C PHE A 88 -5.77 -12.18 -12.25
N VAL A 89 -5.20 -12.44 -13.44
CA VAL A 89 -5.96 -13.09 -14.48
C VAL A 89 -5.77 -14.59 -14.49
N SER A 90 -4.90 -15.07 -13.65
CA SER A 90 -4.64 -16.50 -13.56
C SER A 90 -5.81 -17.19 -12.89
N THR A 91 -6.05 -18.44 -13.25
CA THR A 91 -7.08 -19.21 -12.58
C THR A 91 -6.67 -19.65 -11.21
N SER A 92 -5.39 -19.51 -10.89
CA SER A 92 -4.90 -19.86 -9.56
C SER A 92 -4.45 -18.62 -8.84
N PRO A 93 -4.94 -18.40 -7.63
CA PRO A 93 -4.48 -17.23 -6.86
C PRO A 93 -2.99 -17.33 -6.57
N PRO A 94 -2.31 -16.22 -6.42
CA PRO A 94 -0.92 -16.27 -6.02
C PRO A 94 -0.77 -16.90 -4.66
N ASP A 95 0.29 -17.66 -4.54
CA ASP A 95 0.63 -18.27 -3.27
C ASP A 95 1.14 -17.18 -2.33
N ARG A 96 0.75 -17.27 -1.07
CA ARG A 96 1.26 -16.33 -0.08
C ARG A 96 2.79 -16.36 -0.04
N ASP A 97 3.40 -17.53 -0.26
CA ASP A 97 4.85 -17.63 -0.22
C ASP A 97 5.53 -16.82 -1.29
N ARG A 98 4.83 -16.52 -2.36
CA ARG A 98 5.40 -15.66 -3.40
C ARG A 98 5.49 -14.22 -2.92
N TRP A 99 4.65 -13.85 -1.97
CA TRP A 99 4.65 -12.51 -1.42
C TRP A 99 5.51 -12.41 -0.18
N PHE A 100 5.68 -13.54 0.53
CA PHE A 100 6.50 -13.58 1.74
C PHE A 100 7.47 -14.76 1.64
N PRO A 101 8.46 -14.67 0.74
CA PRO A 101 9.38 -15.78 0.58
C PRO A 101 10.22 -15.96 1.83
N THR A 102 10.55 -17.21 2.08
CA THR A 102 11.32 -17.56 3.26
C THR A 102 12.80 -17.33 3.07
N THR A 103 13.26 -17.18 1.82
CA THR A 103 14.66 -16.97 1.60
C THR A 103 14.96 -15.51 1.36
N PRO A 104 15.83 -14.93 2.17
CA PRO A 104 16.11 -13.50 2.00
C PRO A 104 16.79 -13.17 0.68
N THR A 105 17.34 -14.17 0.01
CA THR A 105 18.01 -13.91 -1.24
C THR A 105 17.08 -13.87 -2.43
N ALA A 106 15.82 -14.21 -2.28
CA ALA A 106 14.90 -14.17 -3.39
C ALA A 106 14.66 -12.71 -3.79
N PRO A 107 14.98 -12.33 -5.02
CA PRO A 107 14.85 -10.91 -5.38
C PRO A 107 13.43 -10.39 -5.22
N ARG A 108 12.45 -11.23 -5.53
CA ARG A 108 11.08 -10.82 -5.41
C ARG A 108 10.65 -10.56 -4.02
N GLY A 109 11.26 -11.22 -3.06
CA GLY A 109 10.87 -11.07 -1.68
C GLY A 109 11.43 -9.85 -1.01
N ARG A 110 12.38 -9.17 -1.66
CA ARG A 110 12.99 -8.03 -1.02
C ARG A 110 12.00 -6.94 -0.72
N GLY A 111 11.07 -6.66 -1.66
CA GLY A 111 10.09 -5.63 -1.46
C GLY A 111 9.22 -5.90 -0.27
N LEU A 112 8.75 -7.13 -0.13
CA LEU A 112 7.90 -7.45 1.00
C LEU A 112 8.68 -7.54 2.30
N SER A 113 9.96 -7.89 2.23
CA SER A 113 10.80 -7.82 3.43
C SER A 113 10.92 -6.39 3.94
N ILE A 114 11.06 -5.45 3.02
CA ILE A 114 11.10 -4.04 3.39
C ILE A 114 9.77 -3.62 3.99
N VAL A 115 8.67 -4.04 3.38
CA VAL A 115 7.35 -3.70 3.88
C VAL A 115 7.18 -4.23 5.30
N GLU A 116 7.57 -5.47 5.54
CA GLU A 116 7.47 -6.03 6.87
C GLU A 116 8.33 -5.29 7.88
N ALA A 117 9.53 -4.91 7.46
CA ALA A 117 10.44 -4.20 8.36
C ALA A 117 9.92 -2.83 8.74
N LEU A 118 9.16 -2.20 7.86
CA LEU A 118 8.65 -0.85 8.10
C LEU A 118 7.25 -0.84 8.67
N SER A 119 6.63 -2.00 8.80
CA SER A 119 5.23 -2.09 9.20
C SER A 119 5.11 -2.75 10.55
N ARG A 120 4.11 -2.32 11.31
CA ARG A 120 3.78 -2.97 12.55
C ARG A 120 3.13 -4.31 12.29
N ASP A 121 2.37 -4.40 11.20
CA ASP A 121 1.69 -5.61 10.84
C ASP A 121 1.45 -5.61 9.34
N VAL A 122 1.51 -6.78 8.73
CA VAL A 122 1.24 -6.93 7.30
C VAL A 122 0.33 -8.14 7.12
N ARG A 123 -0.72 -7.94 6.35
CA ARG A 123 -1.68 -9.01 6.10
C ARG A 123 -1.90 -9.15 4.61
N VAL A 124 -1.97 -10.38 4.13
CA VAL A 124 -2.27 -10.67 2.75
C VAL A 124 -3.58 -11.43 2.69
N ASP A 125 -4.54 -10.89 1.97
CA ASP A 125 -5.83 -11.51 1.78
C ASP A 125 -6.02 -11.83 0.32
N VAL A 126 -6.49 -13.03 0.03
CA VAL A 126 -6.77 -13.46 -1.33
C VAL A 126 -8.24 -13.85 -1.39
N ASP A 127 -8.98 -13.25 -2.33
CA ASP A 127 -10.39 -13.49 -2.45
C ASP A 127 -10.71 -13.56 -3.94
N ASP A 128 -11.11 -14.75 -4.40
CA ASP A 128 -11.39 -14.98 -5.80
C ASP A 128 -10.19 -14.56 -6.65
N SER A 129 -10.30 -13.49 -7.38
CA SER A 129 -9.23 -13.06 -8.26
C SER A 129 -8.59 -11.77 -7.78
N VAL A 130 -8.69 -11.47 -6.48
CA VAL A 130 -8.13 -10.23 -5.95
C VAL A 130 -7.17 -10.56 -4.81
N VAL A 131 -5.98 -9.97 -4.88
CA VAL A 131 -5.02 -10.04 -3.78
C VAL A 131 -4.94 -8.65 -3.15
N CYS A 132 -5.04 -8.60 -1.84
CA CYS A 132 -4.95 -7.34 -1.12
C CYS A 132 -3.91 -7.48 -0.02
N VAL A 133 -2.89 -6.62 -0.06
CA VAL A 133 -1.87 -6.58 0.96
C VAL A 133 -2.10 -5.33 1.79
N THR A 134 -2.30 -5.53 3.08
CA THR A 134 -2.57 -4.43 4.01
C THR A 134 -1.41 -4.29 4.98
N ALA A 135 -0.88 -3.11 5.10
CA ALA A 135 0.21 -2.80 6.01
C ALA A 135 -0.27 -1.78 7.03
N LEU A 136 0.01 -2.05 8.28
CA LEU A 136 -0.28 -1.10 9.35
C LEU A 136 1.02 -0.41 9.70
N LEU A 137 1.08 0.89 9.47
CA LEU A 137 2.30 1.66 9.66
C LEU A 137 2.16 2.51 10.91
N GLN A 138 3.19 2.49 11.71
CA GLN A 138 3.20 3.29 12.92
C GLN A 138 4.60 3.85 13.11
N THR A 139 4.69 5.17 13.20
CA THR A 139 5.95 5.78 13.55
C THR A 139 6.02 5.88 15.07
N ALA A 140 7.23 6.02 15.57
CA ALA A 140 7.40 6.05 17.01
C ALA A 140 6.63 7.21 17.58
N PRO A 141 5.85 6.96 18.61
CA PRO A 141 5.11 8.07 19.18
C PRO A 141 6.08 9.03 19.83
N ASP A 142 5.65 10.27 19.82
CA ASP A 142 6.41 11.25 20.46
C ASP A 142 6.27 11.12 21.89
N GLN A 143 7.29 11.08 22.59
CA GLN A 143 7.19 10.93 24.03
C GLN A 143 7.16 12.28 24.71
#